data_b2eea825c29363ecd03a2601a6e57775
#
_entry.id   b2eea825c29363ecd03a2601a6e57775
#
_cell.length_a   1.000
_cell.length_b   1.000
_cell.length_c   1.000
_cell.angle_alpha   90.00
_cell.angle_beta   90.00
_cell.angle_gamma   90.00
#
_symmetry.space_group_name_H-M   'P 1'
#
loop_
_entity.id
_entity.type
_entity.pdbx_description
1 polymer ?
#
loop_
_entity_poly.entity_id
_entity_poly.type
_entity_poly.pdbx_seq_one_letter_code
_entity_poly.pdbx_strand_id
1 'polypeptide(L)'
;MQTQVQNETIENTIELAKLYGILKYLPDGQLTHAPFSLSPYKISAADLQEMTELTAPFSELMISISQNWDFLEHHLEPIAKIDPFLRMLMDCRTDEITQSKQLLVQRNDFFLIKDEHKKTGQAGDSPESNFAESALRQVELNTVSASFPFLITQISHLHRYLFKQNQLPEIIPNNPLSPVVDAFAKAVRDYGSPDGVMLLISQPSEGNRFDQLGLEQFLWDEHKISTLRKTLADVFEGGCLRQGHLVLEGKTVALSYYRAGYTPDDYRTIEAVKGRQLIESSSTIQVPDLQMQLAGMKKIQQVLTRPEILSNFTSDETSKHLLKTFAEMHTLDEIIETPGGEMQAAEWVSGNPENYVLKPQREGGGNNYFGSEIPKILKTIRQDEQNAYILMEKILAQTHSAVLVVNGRAERLTSVSEVGRYGICFADNGVLKSNKDAGYLVRTKAENINEGGVCAGFACLNSLVLEA
;
A
#
# COMPACT_ATOMS: atom_id res chain seq x y z
N MET A 1 -8.75 -42.63 4.23
CA MET A 1 -10.08 -42.07 3.96
C MET A 1 -10.20 -40.58 4.35
N GLN A 2 -9.99 -40.18 5.61
CA GLN A 2 -10.05 -38.76 6.00
C GLN A 2 -9.08 -37.83 5.20
N THR A 3 -7.83 -38.27 5.02
CA THR A 3 -6.83 -37.50 4.24
C THR A 3 -7.19 -37.38 2.75
N GLN A 4 -7.83 -38.39 2.18
CA GLN A 4 -8.24 -38.38 0.76
C GLN A 4 -9.43 -37.47 0.52
N VAL A 5 -10.43 -37.46 1.43
CA VAL A 5 -11.58 -36.54 1.39
C VAL A 5 -11.16 -35.11 1.62
N GLN A 6 -10.15 -34.83 2.48
CA GLN A 6 -9.59 -33.50 2.67
C GLN A 6 -8.87 -33.00 1.41
N ASN A 7 -8.09 -33.84 0.74
CA ASN A 7 -7.39 -33.48 -0.48
C ASN A 7 -8.35 -33.16 -1.63
N GLU A 8 -9.38 -33.97 -1.83
CA GLU A 8 -10.42 -33.72 -2.84
C GLU A 8 -11.16 -32.39 -2.59
N THR A 9 -11.41 -32.06 -1.32
CA THR A 9 -12.03 -30.78 -0.93
C THR A 9 -11.10 -29.59 -1.24
N ILE A 10 -9.78 -29.74 -1.04
CA ILE A 10 -8.79 -28.69 -1.35
C ILE A 10 -8.66 -28.48 -2.86
N GLU A 11 -8.58 -29.57 -3.64
CA GLU A 11 -8.52 -29.51 -5.10
C GLU A 11 -9.75 -28.78 -5.67
N ASN A 12 -10.96 -29.16 -5.23
CA ASN A 12 -12.19 -28.49 -5.63
C ASN A 12 -12.19 -26.99 -5.25
N THR A 13 -11.64 -26.63 -4.10
CA THR A 13 -11.55 -25.21 -3.69
C THR A 13 -10.57 -24.44 -4.57
N ILE A 14 -9.46 -25.06 -4.98
CA ILE A 14 -8.50 -24.46 -5.92
C ILE A 14 -9.14 -24.25 -7.29
N GLU A 15 -9.93 -25.20 -7.79
CA GLU A 15 -10.67 -25.06 -9.05
C GLU A 15 -11.71 -23.94 -8.96
N LEU A 16 -12.40 -23.81 -7.83
CA LEU A 16 -13.30 -22.67 -7.59
C LEU A 16 -12.53 -21.35 -7.55
N ALA A 17 -11.37 -21.29 -6.89
CA ALA A 17 -10.55 -20.09 -6.87
C ALA A 17 -10.13 -19.66 -8.30
N LYS A 18 -9.75 -20.61 -9.15
CA LYS A 18 -9.46 -20.35 -10.57
C LYS A 18 -10.70 -19.86 -11.33
N LEU A 19 -11.86 -20.44 -11.08
CA LEU A 19 -13.13 -20.00 -11.68
C LEU A 19 -13.49 -18.56 -11.31
N TYR A 20 -13.21 -18.15 -10.07
CA TYR A 20 -13.36 -16.77 -9.61
C TYR A 20 -12.27 -15.81 -10.15
N GLY A 21 -11.30 -16.28 -10.94
CA GLY A 21 -10.22 -15.47 -11.47
C GLY A 21 -9.15 -15.12 -10.42
N ILE A 22 -9.06 -15.86 -9.33
CA ILE A 22 -8.01 -15.70 -8.30
C ILE A 22 -6.73 -16.34 -8.83
N LEU A 23 -6.06 -15.62 -9.74
CA LEU A 23 -4.96 -16.14 -10.57
C LEU A 23 -3.74 -15.23 -10.46
N LYS A 24 -2.56 -15.82 -10.70
CA LYS A 24 -1.29 -15.11 -10.89
C LYS A 24 -0.41 -15.84 -11.90
N TYR A 25 0.59 -15.15 -12.44
CA TYR A 25 1.69 -15.77 -13.17
C TYR A 25 2.83 -16.15 -12.23
N LEU A 26 3.42 -17.32 -12.48
CA LEU A 26 4.73 -17.69 -11.93
C LEU A 26 5.84 -17.01 -12.72
N PRO A 27 7.09 -16.96 -12.19
CA PRO A 27 8.22 -16.36 -12.91
C PRO A 27 8.52 -16.98 -14.28
N ASP A 28 8.17 -18.25 -14.47
CA ASP A 28 8.30 -18.98 -15.74
C ASP A 28 7.14 -18.74 -16.72
N GLY A 29 6.19 -17.88 -16.37
CA GLY A 29 5.02 -17.53 -17.17
C GLY A 29 3.86 -18.53 -17.06
N GLN A 30 3.96 -19.57 -16.21
CA GLN A 30 2.85 -20.48 -15.99
C GLN A 30 1.75 -19.82 -15.15
N LEU A 31 0.50 -20.17 -15.47
CA LEU A 31 -0.68 -19.69 -14.76
C LEU A 31 -0.99 -20.60 -13.57
N THR A 32 -1.16 -19.98 -12.39
CA THR A 32 -1.59 -20.67 -11.18
C THR A 32 -2.58 -19.84 -10.39
N HIS A 33 -3.22 -20.44 -9.36
CA HIS A 33 -4.01 -19.65 -8.41
C HIS A 33 -3.11 -18.70 -7.61
N ALA A 34 -3.62 -17.51 -7.31
CA ALA A 34 -2.98 -16.65 -6.32
C ALA A 34 -3.06 -17.32 -4.93
N PRO A 35 -2.09 -17.12 -4.03
CA PRO A 35 -2.14 -17.67 -2.67
C PRO A 35 -3.35 -17.14 -1.89
N PHE A 36 -4.05 -18.01 -1.18
CA PHE A 36 -5.20 -17.63 -0.35
C PHE A 36 -5.28 -18.47 0.93
N SER A 37 -5.98 -17.96 1.94
CA SER A 37 -6.25 -18.68 3.19
C SER A 37 -7.62 -19.34 3.13
N LEU A 38 -7.77 -20.50 3.78
CA LEU A 38 -9.07 -21.13 4.04
C LEU A 38 -9.63 -20.76 5.42
N SER A 39 -8.90 -19.95 6.17
CA SER A 39 -9.25 -19.54 7.53
C SER A 39 -9.37 -18.01 7.58
N PRO A 40 -10.57 -17.44 7.44
CA PRO A 40 -10.77 -16.01 7.59
C PRO A 40 -10.23 -15.47 8.92
N TYR A 41 -9.70 -14.27 8.87
CA TYR A 41 -9.13 -13.62 10.04
C TYR A 41 -10.25 -13.02 10.90
N LYS A 42 -10.19 -13.29 12.20
CA LYS A 42 -11.15 -12.76 13.18
C LYS A 42 -10.74 -11.36 13.61
N ILE A 43 -11.70 -10.45 13.66
CA ILE A 43 -11.49 -9.06 14.09
C ILE A 43 -12.64 -8.63 14.97
N SER A 44 -12.37 -7.83 16.00
CA SER A 44 -13.42 -7.22 16.80
C SER A 44 -14.18 -6.15 15.99
N ALA A 45 -15.44 -5.91 16.34
CA ALA A 45 -16.23 -4.85 15.71
C ALA A 45 -15.60 -3.46 15.98
N ALA A 46 -14.99 -3.26 17.15
CA ALA A 46 -14.34 -2.01 17.53
C ALA A 46 -13.08 -1.74 16.70
N ASP A 47 -12.19 -2.74 16.53
CA ASP A 47 -10.98 -2.58 15.72
C ASP A 47 -11.31 -2.33 14.25
N LEU A 48 -12.31 -3.03 13.70
CA LEU A 48 -12.77 -2.82 12.34
C LEU A 48 -13.34 -1.41 12.14
N GLN A 49 -14.11 -0.92 13.11
CA GLN A 49 -14.66 0.43 13.09
C GLN A 49 -13.54 1.48 13.17
N GLU A 50 -12.59 1.34 14.09
CA GLU A 50 -11.44 2.24 14.21
C GLU A 50 -10.62 2.31 12.90
N MET A 51 -10.30 1.16 12.29
CA MET A 51 -9.63 1.12 10.99
C MET A 51 -10.42 1.87 9.90
N THR A 52 -11.75 1.75 9.92
CA THR A 52 -12.62 2.42 8.95
C THR A 52 -12.62 3.94 9.16
N GLU A 53 -12.71 4.39 10.40
CA GLU A 53 -12.71 5.80 10.79
C GLU A 53 -11.36 6.49 10.48
N LEU A 54 -10.25 5.77 10.56
CA LEU A 54 -8.91 6.26 10.22
C LEU A 54 -8.70 6.48 8.71
N THR A 55 -9.49 5.85 7.84
CA THR A 55 -9.26 5.89 6.39
C THR A 55 -9.36 7.31 5.83
N ALA A 56 -10.38 8.07 6.22
CA ALA A 56 -10.59 9.43 5.75
C ALA A 56 -9.50 10.40 6.25
N PRO A 57 -9.15 10.42 7.55
CA PRO A 57 -8.04 11.24 8.07
C PRO A 57 -6.70 11.00 7.35
N PHE A 58 -6.33 9.76 7.08
CA PHE A 58 -5.10 9.44 6.34
C PHE A 58 -5.16 9.93 4.89
N SER A 59 -6.30 9.82 4.22
CA SER A 59 -6.46 10.34 2.86
C SER A 59 -6.33 11.86 2.81
N GLU A 60 -6.93 12.57 3.75
CA GLU A 60 -6.84 14.04 3.88
C GLU A 60 -5.41 14.48 4.17
N LEU A 61 -4.73 13.78 5.07
CA LEU A 61 -3.32 14.02 5.40
C LEU A 61 -2.45 13.92 4.14
N MET A 62 -2.61 12.85 3.33
CA MET A 62 -1.81 12.67 2.11
C MET A 62 -2.09 13.75 1.07
N ILE A 63 -3.34 14.15 0.87
CA ILE A 63 -3.69 15.27 -0.02
C ILE A 63 -3.04 16.57 0.49
N SER A 64 -3.17 16.89 1.78
CA SER A 64 -2.60 18.09 2.37
C SER A 64 -1.07 18.16 2.21
N ILE A 65 -0.38 17.04 2.45
CA ILE A 65 1.08 16.95 2.29
C ILE A 65 1.47 17.09 0.81
N SER A 66 0.75 16.43 -0.10
CA SER A 66 1.06 16.48 -1.54
C SER A 66 0.97 17.90 -2.12
N GLN A 67 0.19 18.78 -1.50
CA GLN A 67 0.07 20.17 -1.89
C GLN A 67 1.18 21.08 -1.32
N ASN A 68 2.01 20.56 -0.43
CA ASN A 68 3.09 21.32 0.20
C ASN A 68 4.45 20.87 -0.35
N TRP A 69 4.84 21.39 -1.52
CA TRP A 69 6.11 21.03 -2.15
C TRP A 69 7.32 21.38 -1.29
N ASP A 70 7.34 22.54 -0.64
CA ASP A 70 8.46 22.97 0.20
C ASP A 70 8.71 21.98 1.34
N PHE A 71 7.65 21.42 1.92
CA PHE A 71 7.76 20.38 2.93
C PHE A 71 8.34 19.06 2.34
N LEU A 72 7.83 18.62 1.19
CA LEU A 72 8.35 17.42 0.51
C LEU A 72 9.81 17.60 0.14
N GLU A 73 10.17 18.70 -0.49
CA GLU A 73 11.54 19.01 -0.91
C GLU A 73 12.48 19.07 0.31
N HIS A 74 12.08 19.79 1.37
CA HIS A 74 12.88 19.90 2.60
C HIS A 74 13.29 18.55 3.17
N HIS A 75 12.35 17.60 3.21
CA HIS A 75 12.61 16.28 3.81
C HIS A 75 13.21 15.25 2.84
N LEU A 76 12.98 15.38 1.53
CA LEU A 76 13.42 14.42 0.53
C LEU A 76 14.74 14.84 -0.17
N GLU A 77 15.05 16.13 -0.26
CA GLU A 77 16.26 16.62 -0.92
C GLU A 77 17.57 16.04 -0.33
N PRO A 78 17.74 15.87 1.00
CA PRO A 78 18.92 15.22 1.55
C PRO A 78 19.10 13.78 1.05
N ILE A 79 17.98 13.05 0.83
CA ILE A 79 18.00 11.68 0.32
C ILE A 79 18.24 11.68 -1.19
N ALA A 80 17.62 12.59 -1.92
CA ALA A 80 17.76 12.72 -3.36
C ALA A 80 19.21 13.00 -3.80
N LYS A 81 20.05 13.60 -2.94
CA LYS A 81 21.49 13.79 -3.20
C LYS A 81 22.27 12.48 -3.29
N ILE A 82 21.78 11.41 -2.67
CA ILE A 82 22.45 10.12 -2.59
C ILE A 82 21.65 8.99 -3.25
N ASP A 83 20.36 9.19 -3.51
CA ASP A 83 19.49 8.24 -4.19
C ASP A 83 19.12 8.74 -5.59
N PRO A 84 19.75 8.20 -6.64
CA PRO A 84 19.48 8.61 -8.02
C PRO A 84 18.03 8.40 -8.45
N PHE A 85 17.33 7.41 -7.89
CA PHE A 85 15.92 7.16 -8.22
C PHE A 85 15.02 8.26 -7.66
N LEU A 86 15.21 8.64 -6.40
CA LEU A 86 14.45 9.75 -5.82
C LEU A 86 14.78 11.08 -6.53
N ARG A 87 16.05 11.34 -6.85
CA ARG A 87 16.47 12.50 -7.63
C ARG A 87 15.71 12.55 -8.96
N MET A 88 15.73 11.46 -9.71
CA MET A 88 15.03 11.34 -10.99
C MET A 88 13.52 11.60 -10.86
N LEU A 89 12.87 11.08 -9.81
CA LEU A 89 11.45 11.35 -9.56
C LEU A 89 11.22 12.84 -9.28
N MET A 90 12.01 13.47 -8.42
CA MET A 90 11.89 14.91 -8.10
C MET A 90 12.15 15.78 -9.35
N ASP A 91 13.08 15.39 -10.20
CA ASP A 91 13.39 16.08 -11.47
C ASP A 91 12.28 15.91 -12.54
N CYS A 92 11.33 14.99 -12.33
CA CYS A 92 10.13 14.90 -13.19
C CYS A 92 9.07 15.96 -12.85
N ARG A 93 9.22 16.71 -11.75
CA ARG A 93 8.30 17.79 -11.42
C ARG A 93 8.27 18.85 -12.50
N THR A 94 7.10 19.30 -12.84
CA THR A 94 6.87 20.48 -13.69
C THR A 94 6.39 21.65 -12.86
N ASP A 95 6.87 22.87 -13.16
CA ASP A 95 6.43 24.10 -12.49
C ASP A 95 5.05 24.57 -12.97
N GLU A 96 4.61 24.10 -14.13
CA GLU A 96 3.29 24.37 -14.66
C GLU A 96 2.26 23.40 -14.09
N ILE A 97 1.27 23.90 -13.37
CA ILE A 97 0.13 23.08 -12.93
C ILE A 97 -0.76 22.84 -14.15
N THR A 98 -0.63 21.66 -14.73
CA THR A 98 -1.40 21.25 -15.90
C THR A 98 -2.75 20.63 -15.54
N GLN A 99 -2.91 20.17 -14.28
CA GLN A 99 -4.10 19.52 -13.78
C GLN A 99 -4.41 19.94 -12.34
N SER A 100 -5.64 20.43 -12.10
CA SER A 100 -6.12 20.82 -10.76
C SER A 100 -6.79 19.69 -9.98
N LYS A 101 -7.22 18.63 -10.69
CA LYS A 101 -7.92 17.49 -10.10
C LYS A 101 -6.94 16.44 -9.66
N GLN A 102 -7.11 16.00 -8.42
CA GLN A 102 -6.29 14.99 -7.78
C GLN A 102 -7.15 13.80 -7.36
N LEU A 103 -6.75 12.60 -7.75
CA LEU A 103 -7.39 11.35 -7.30
C LEU A 103 -6.35 10.48 -6.59
N LEU A 104 -6.59 10.24 -5.31
CA LEU A 104 -5.80 9.32 -4.50
C LEU A 104 -6.57 8.02 -4.30
N VAL A 105 -5.94 6.91 -4.64
CA VAL A 105 -6.33 5.56 -4.21
C VAL A 105 -5.20 5.05 -3.34
N GLN A 106 -5.40 5.04 -2.04
CA GLN A 106 -4.40 4.61 -1.06
C GLN A 106 -4.79 3.30 -0.38
N ARG A 107 -3.81 2.67 0.27
CA ARG A 107 -4.05 1.59 1.22
C ARG A 107 -3.19 1.78 2.45
N ASN A 108 -3.85 1.84 3.60
CA ASN A 108 -3.19 1.94 4.89
C ASN A 108 -3.20 0.58 5.57
N ASP A 109 -2.02 0.03 5.83
CA ASP A 109 -1.83 -1.35 6.29
C ASP A 109 -1.52 -1.37 7.79
N PHE A 110 -2.26 -2.21 8.54
CA PHE A 110 -2.17 -2.34 9.99
C PHE A 110 -1.97 -3.78 10.43
N PHE A 111 -1.26 -3.94 11.56
CA PHE A 111 -1.38 -5.12 12.39
C PHE A 111 -2.20 -4.82 13.65
N LEU A 112 -2.92 -5.85 14.14
CA LEU A 112 -3.41 -5.89 15.51
C LEU A 112 -2.28 -6.43 16.41
N ILE A 113 -1.96 -5.69 17.49
CA ILE A 113 -0.93 -6.10 18.44
C ILE A 113 -1.51 -7.00 19.54
N LYS A 114 -0.63 -7.80 20.17
CA LYS A 114 -0.99 -8.61 21.35
C LYS A 114 -1.32 -7.70 22.52
N ASP A 115 -2.31 -8.09 23.35
CA ASP A 115 -2.76 -7.30 24.51
C ASP A 115 -1.62 -6.98 25.50
N GLU A 116 -0.68 -7.90 25.70
CA GLU A 116 0.51 -7.73 26.53
C GLU A 116 1.50 -6.66 26.04
N HIS A 117 1.36 -6.22 24.77
CA HIS A 117 2.17 -5.18 24.16
C HIS A 117 1.42 -3.86 23.94
N LYS A 118 0.18 -3.77 24.40
CA LYS A 118 -0.50 -2.48 24.53
C LYS A 118 0.30 -1.70 25.58
N LYS A 119 1.02 -0.65 25.15
CA LYS A 119 1.86 0.14 26.05
C LYS A 119 0.99 0.62 27.21
N THR A 120 1.21 0.07 28.39
CA THR A 120 0.83 0.73 29.63
C THR A 120 1.63 2.01 29.65
N GLY A 121 0.98 3.17 29.54
CA GLY A 121 1.65 4.45 29.49
C GLY A 121 2.76 4.55 30.51
N GLN A 122 3.98 4.84 30.06
CA GLN A 122 5.07 5.09 31.00
C GLN A 122 4.67 6.28 31.88
N ALA A 123 4.87 6.11 33.19
CA ALA A 123 4.54 7.08 34.21
C ALA A 123 5.17 8.45 33.90
N GLY A 124 4.41 9.35 33.35
CA GLY A 124 4.78 10.71 32.94
C GLY A 124 3.61 11.45 32.32
N ASP A 125 2.60 10.73 31.84
CA ASP A 125 1.43 11.36 31.22
C ASP A 125 0.47 11.86 32.29
N SER A 126 0.03 13.12 32.12
CA SER A 126 -0.97 13.76 32.94
C SER A 126 -2.29 12.94 32.97
N PRO A 127 -3.07 12.99 34.09
CA PRO A 127 -4.26 12.17 34.30
C PRO A 127 -5.43 12.44 33.35
N GLU A 128 -5.26 13.20 32.28
CA GLU A 128 -6.33 13.67 31.39
C GLU A 128 -6.46 12.90 30.06
N SER A 129 -5.63 11.88 29.76
CA SER A 129 -5.82 11.08 28.55
C SER A 129 -6.82 9.94 28.76
N ASN A 130 -8.11 10.25 28.72
CA ASN A 130 -9.23 9.29 28.68
C ASN A 130 -9.37 8.56 27.33
N PHE A 131 -8.27 8.33 26.61
CA PHE A 131 -8.36 7.62 25.34
C PHE A 131 -7.86 6.18 25.50
N ALA A 132 -8.76 5.23 25.23
CA ALA A 132 -8.37 3.82 25.14
C ALA A 132 -7.18 3.66 24.18
N GLU A 133 -6.19 2.83 24.58
CA GLU A 133 -5.05 2.50 23.74
C GLU A 133 -5.54 1.75 22.50
N SER A 134 -5.11 2.21 21.29
CA SER A 134 -5.40 1.49 20.05
C SER A 134 -4.64 0.16 20.00
N ALA A 135 -5.35 -0.91 19.63
CA ALA A 135 -4.74 -2.19 19.32
C ALA A 135 -4.04 -2.19 17.93
N LEU A 136 -4.25 -1.12 17.15
CA LEU A 136 -3.73 -0.99 15.80
C LEU A 136 -2.30 -0.46 15.80
N ARG A 137 -1.46 -1.03 14.94
CA ARG A 137 -0.15 -0.43 14.59
C ARG A 137 -0.01 -0.38 13.07
N GLN A 138 0.23 0.82 12.58
CA GLN A 138 0.43 1.07 11.16
C GLN A 138 1.76 0.48 10.70
N VAL A 139 1.71 -0.30 9.62
CA VAL A 139 2.89 -0.87 8.97
C VAL A 139 3.45 0.08 7.93
N GLU A 140 2.57 0.59 7.07
CA GLU A 140 2.87 1.53 6.00
C GLU A 140 1.60 2.12 5.40
N LEU A 141 1.75 3.24 4.73
CA LEU A 141 0.69 3.87 3.94
C LEU A 141 1.12 3.87 2.48
N ASN A 142 0.37 3.19 1.64
CA ASN A 142 0.67 3.05 0.22
C ASN A 142 -0.15 4.05 -0.59
N THR A 143 0.48 5.05 -1.18
CA THR A 143 -0.15 6.05 -2.07
C THR A 143 -0.03 5.67 -3.53
N VAL A 144 0.94 4.83 -3.90
CA VAL A 144 1.18 4.36 -5.26
C VAL A 144 0.93 2.86 -5.36
N SER A 145 0.35 2.43 -6.47
CA SER A 145 0.16 1.00 -6.79
C SER A 145 -0.55 0.17 -5.71
N ALA A 146 -1.54 0.77 -5.01
CA ALA A 146 -2.36 0.06 -4.02
C ALA A 146 -3.09 -1.13 -4.67
N SER A 147 -2.47 -2.32 -4.58
CA SER A 147 -2.82 -3.52 -5.33
C SER A 147 -3.98 -4.30 -4.72
N PHE A 148 -4.51 -5.24 -5.50
CA PHE A 148 -5.44 -6.31 -5.14
C PHE A 148 -6.93 -5.96 -5.00
N PRO A 149 -7.48 -4.83 -5.48
CA PRO A 149 -8.91 -4.58 -5.36
C PRO A 149 -9.76 -5.65 -6.05
N PHE A 150 -9.34 -6.16 -7.23
CA PHE A 150 -10.05 -7.25 -7.91
C PHE A 150 -9.89 -8.57 -7.16
N LEU A 151 -8.65 -9.00 -6.91
CA LEU A 151 -8.41 -10.32 -6.31
C LEU A 151 -9.04 -10.47 -4.93
N ILE A 152 -9.00 -9.41 -4.08
CA ILE A 152 -9.60 -9.48 -2.75
C ILE A 152 -11.14 -9.48 -2.80
N THR A 153 -11.74 -8.81 -3.80
CA THR A 153 -13.17 -8.93 -4.07
C THR A 153 -13.54 -10.36 -4.42
N GLN A 154 -12.74 -11.03 -5.27
CA GLN A 154 -12.98 -12.42 -5.65
C GLN A 154 -12.78 -13.38 -4.47
N ILE A 155 -11.80 -13.14 -3.61
CA ILE A 155 -11.60 -13.90 -2.36
C ILE A 155 -12.83 -13.76 -1.45
N SER A 156 -13.38 -12.56 -1.30
CA SER A 156 -14.61 -12.36 -0.53
C SER A 156 -15.77 -13.17 -1.09
N HIS A 157 -15.93 -13.22 -2.41
CA HIS A 157 -16.96 -14.03 -3.06
C HIS A 157 -16.74 -15.52 -2.83
N LEU A 158 -15.51 -16.02 -3.03
CA LEU A 158 -15.15 -17.42 -2.79
C LEU A 158 -15.42 -17.84 -1.34
N HIS A 159 -14.96 -17.05 -0.36
CA HIS A 159 -15.15 -17.36 1.04
C HIS A 159 -16.63 -17.32 1.45
N ARG A 160 -17.39 -16.33 0.99
CA ARG A 160 -18.84 -16.26 1.26
C ARG A 160 -19.56 -17.50 0.71
N TYR A 161 -19.20 -17.97 -0.48
CA TYR A 161 -19.75 -19.21 -1.05
C TYR A 161 -19.39 -20.41 -0.17
N LEU A 162 -18.11 -20.63 0.14
CA LEU A 162 -17.64 -21.78 0.91
C LEU A 162 -18.21 -21.79 2.33
N PHE A 163 -18.27 -20.63 2.99
CA PHE A 163 -18.76 -20.52 4.36
C PHE A 163 -20.25 -20.71 4.47
N LYS A 164 -21.03 -20.17 3.54
CA LYS A 164 -22.47 -20.38 3.48
C LYS A 164 -22.83 -21.87 3.27
N GLN A 165 -22.10 -22.54 2.38
CA GLN A 165 -22.29 -23.97 2.12
C GLN A 165 -22.02 -24.84 3.36
N ASN A 166 -21.07 -24.45 4.19
CA ASN A 166 -20.65 -25.20 5.38
C ASN A 166 -21.25 -24.65 6.69
N GLN A 167 -22.23 -23.74 6.64
CA GLN A 167 -22.89 -23.12 7.81
C GLN A 167 -21.91 -22.52 8.82
N LEU A 168 -20.83 -21.91 8.32
CA LEU A 168 -19.79 -21.23 9.09
C LEU A 168 -20.16 -19.74 9.32
N PRO A 169 -19.46 -19.03 10.24
CA PRO A 169 -19.70 -17.60 10.47
C PRO A 169 -19.70 -16.77 9.20
N GLU A 170 -20.50 -15.72 9.17
CA GLU A 170 -20.64 -14.87 7.99
C GLU A 170 -19.37 -14.06 7.72
N ILE A 171 -18.90 -14.11 6.49
CA ILE A 171 -17.79 -13.29 6.00
C ILE A 171 -18.24 -11.84 5.89
N ILE A 172 -17.46 -10.91 6.45
CA ILE A 172 -17.71 -9.47 6.29
C ILE A 172 -17.67 -9.13 4.80
N PRO A 173 -18.75 -8.56 4.22
CA PRO A 173 -18.78 -8.21 2.81
C PRO A 173 -17.65 -7.25 2.43
N ASN A 174 -16.97 -7.54 1.32
CA ASN A 174 -15.86 -6.72 0.86
C ASN A 174 -15.83 -6.67 -0.68
N ASN A 175 -15.89 -5.46 -1.22
CA ASN A 175 -15.82 -5.22 -2.66
C ASN A 175 -15.09 -3.90 -2.93
N PRO A 176 -13.77 -3.81 -2.73
CA PRO A 176 -13.02 -2.59 -3.03
C PRO A 176 -12.90 -2.30 -4.54
N LEU A 177 -13.14 -3.28 -5.40
CA LEU A 177 -13.09 -3.10 -6.84
C LEU A 177 -14.09 -2.05 -7.33
N SER A 178 -15.36 -2.15 -6.91
CA SER A 178 -16.42 -1.27 -7.40
C SER A 178 -16.14 0.21 -7.09
N PRO A 179 -15.87 0.64 -5.83
CA PRO A 179 -15.60 2.06 -5.56
C PRO A 179 -14.32 2.58 -6.22
N VAL A 180 -13.29 1.74 -6.41
CA VAL A 180 -12.07 2.13 -7.13
C VAL A 180 -12.39 2.39 -8.61
N VAL A 181 -13.13 1.50 -9.26
CA VAL A 181 -13.51 1.64 -10.67
C VAL A 181 -14.47 2.82 -10.87
N ASP A 182 -15.41 3.03 -9.95
CA ASP A 182 -16.32 4.19 -9.98
C ASP A 182 -15.56 5.52 -9.86
N ALA A 183 -14.52 5.56 -9.02
CA ALA A 183 -13.66 6.75 -8.90
C ALA A 183 -12.86 7.02 -10.17
N PHE A 184 -12.32 5.98 -10.81
CA PHE A 184 -11.63 6.10 -12.10
C PHE A 184 -12.58 6.58 -13.19
N ALA A 185 -13.76 5.99 -13.28
CA ALA A 185 -14.77 6.41 -14.23
C ALA A 185 -15.24 7.86 -14.02
N LYS A 186 -15.39 8.27 -12.76
CA LYS A 186 -15.69 9.67 -12.42
C LYS A 186 -14.57 10.59 -12.88
N ALA A 187 -13.31 10.25 -12.60
CA ALA A 187 -12.16 11.07 -13.01
C ALA A 187 -12.08 11.22 -14.53
N VAL A 188 -12.28 10.13 -15.29
CA VAL A 188 -12.32 10.18 -16.77
C VAL A 188 -13.44 11.10 -17.26
N ARG A 189 -14.64 11.03 -16.67
CA ARG A 189 -15.75 11.93 -17.04
C ARG A 189 -15.48 13.39 -16.66
N ASP A 190 -14.93 13.62 -15.47
CA ASP A 190 -14.60 14.95 -14.96
C ASP A 190 -13.45 15.61 -15.75
N TYR A 191 -12.61 14.81 -16.42
CA TYR A 191 -11.59 15.33 -17.35
C TYR A 191 -12.22 16.03 -18.57
N GLY A 192 -13.39 15.60 -19.00
CA GLY A 192 -14.21 16.28 -19.98
C GLY A 192 -13.91 15.96 -21.46
N SER A 193 -13.09 14.94 -21.75
CA SER A 193 -12.88 14.44 -23.12
C SER A 193 -13.95 13.39 -23.47
N PRO A 194 -14.73 13.53 -24.54
CA PRO A 194 -15.77 12.57 -24.92
C PRO A 194 -15.23 11.15 -25.13
N ASP A 195 -14.03 11.02 -25.67
CA ASP A 195 -13.35 9.77 -25.98
C ASP A 195 -12.18 9.49 -25.03
N GLY A 196 -12.23 10.05 -23.82
CA GLY A 196 -11.19 9.91 -22.81
C GLY A 196 -11.01 8.45 -22.38
N VAL A 197 -9.76 8.00 -22.35
CA VAL A 197 -9.39 6.64 -21.93
C VAL A 197 -8.57 6.64 -20.66
N MET A 198 -8.52 5.49 -19.98
CA MET A 198 -7.53 5.25 -18.92
C MET A 198 -6.24 4.70 -19.53
N LEU A 199 -5.10 5.26 -19.14
CA LEU A 199 -3.78 4.68 -19.34
C LEU A 199 -3.41 3.91 -18.08
N LEU A 200 -3.20 2.60 -18.17
CA LEU A 200 -2.64 1.79 -17.10
C LEU A 200 -1.15 1.59 -17.38
N ILE A 201 -0.31 2.18 -16.54
CA ILE A 201 1.14 2.05 -16.60
C ILE A 201 1.54 0.76 -15.89
N SER A 202 2.08 -0.20 -16.63
CA SER A 202 2.44 -1.53 -16.11
C SER A 202 3.92 -1.84 -16.31
N GLN A 203 4.42 -2.79 -15.53
CA GLN A 203 5.75 -3.38 -15.79
C GLN A 203 5.73 -4.25 -17.05
N PRO A 204 6.86 -4.41 -17.74
CA PRO A 204 6.96 -5.29 -18.88
C PRO A 204 6.60 -6.75 -18.55
N SER A 205 6.95 -7.19 -17.33
CA SER A 205 6.63 -8.52 -16.79
C SER A 205 5.89 -8.37 -15.48
N GLU A 206 4.56 -8.53 -15.51
CA GLU A 206 3.67 -8.23 -14.41
C GLU A 206 3.08 -9.51 -13.80
N GLY A 207 3.54 -9.88 -12.62
CA GLY A 207 3.04 -11.06 -11.89
C GLY A 207 1.61 -10.91 -11.39
N ASN A 208 1.18 -9.67 -11.07
CA ASN A 208 -0.16 -9.33 -10.58
C ASN A 208 -1.12 -8.91 -11.72
N ARG A 209 -0.91 -9.44 -12.92
CA ARG A 209 -1.66 -9.03 -14.11
C ARG A 209 -3.17 -9.29 -14.00
N PHE A 210 -3.58 -10.35 -13.30
CA PHE A 210 -5.02 -10.69 -13.18
C PHE A 210 -5.80 -9.70 -12.34
N ASP A 211 -5.20 -9.14 -11.30
CA ASP A 211 -5.81 -8.04 -10.54
C ASP A 211 -6.05 -6.82 -11.44
N GLN A 212 -5.08 -6.50 -12.28
CA GLN A 212 -5.17 -5.37 -13.21
C GLN A 212 -6.18 -5.62 -14.33
N LEU A 213 -6.18 -6.82 -14.93
CA LEU A 213 -7.14 -7.19 -15.99
C LEU A 213 -8.58 -7.18 -15.48
N GLY A 214 -8.80 -7.66 -14.24
CA GLY A 214 -10.12 -7.62 -13.63
C GLY A 214 -10.63 -6.18 -13.43
N LEU A 215 -9.75 -5.26 -13.03
CA LEU A 215 -10.06 -3.84 -12.93
C LEU A 215 -10.40 -3.23 -14.31
N GLU A 216 -9.59 -3.52 -15.34
CA GLU A 216 -9.82 -3.04 -16.71
C GLU A 216 -11.14 -3.56 -17.28
N GLN A 217 -11.41 -4.85 -17.09
CA GLN A 217 -12.66 -5.47 -17.52
C GLN A 217 -13.86 -4.82 -16.84
N PHE A 218 -13.81 -4.65 -15.52
CA PHE A 218 -14.91 -4.08 -14.75
C PHE A 218 -15.14 -2.61 -15.12
N LEU A 219 -14.08 -1.83 -15.39
CA LEU A 219 -14.19 -0.46 -15.89
C LEU A 219 -14.90 -0.40 -17.25
N TRP A 220 -14.62 -1.34 -18.15
CA TRP A 220 -15.32 -1.45 -19.42
C TRP A 220 -16.75 -1.93 -19.25
N ASP A 221 -17.00 -2.96 -18.45
CA ASP A 221 -18.32 -3.55 -18.32
C ASP A 221 -19.34 -2.59 -17.70
N GLU A 222 -18.92 -1.86 -16.66
CA GLU A 222 -19.81 -0.95 -15.92
C GLU A 222 -19.87 0.46 -16.54
N HIS A 223 -18.77 0.97 -17.07
CA HIS A 223 -18.65 2.37 -17.47
C HIS A 223 -18.34 2.60 -18.95
N LYS A 224 -18.05 1.54 -19.71
CA LYS A 224 -17.66 1.58 -21.14
C LYS A 224 -16.40 2.41 -21.41
N ILE A 225 -15.50 2.53 -20.43
CA ILE A 225 -14.23 3.25 -20.55
C ILE A 225 -13.15 2.25 -20.96
N SER A 226 -12.48 2.54 -22.09
CA SER A 226 -11.38 1.74 -22.59
C SER A 226 -10.09 2.01 -21.81
N THR A 227 -9.25 0.99 -21.69
CA THR A 227 -7.92 1.09 -21.10
C THR A 227 -6.85 0.86 -22.16
N LEU A 228 -5.82 1.71 -22.13
CA LEU A 228 -4.54 1.48 -22.81
C LEU A 228 -3.54 0.97 -21.76
N ARG A 229 -3.01 -0.24 -21.95
CA ARG A 229 -1.97 -0.79 -21.10
C ARG A 229 -0.61 -0.57 -21.75
N LYS A 230 0.28 0.17 -21.10
CA LYS A 230 1.59 0.55 -21.61
C LYS A 230 2.66 0.55 -20.51
N THR A 231 3.91 0.35 -20.90
CA THR A 231 5.06 0.70 -20.07
C THR A 231 5.35 2.19 -20.17
N LEU A 232 6.16 2.74 -19.28
CA LEU A 232 6.60 4.13 -19.37
C LEU A 232 7.37 4.40 -20.68
N ALA A 233 8.20 3.46 -21.14
CA ALA A 233 8.91 3.57 -22.42
C ALA A 233 7.94 3.62 -23.61
N ASP A 234 6.92 2.76 -23.65
CA ASP A 234 5.88 2.80 -24.69
C ASP A 234 5.14 4.14 -24.74
N VAL A 235 4.93 4.78 -23.55
CA VAL A 235 4.31 6.10 -23.48
C VAL A 235 5.17 7.17 -24.17
N PHE A 236 6.50 7.12 -23.98
CA PHE A 236 7.39 8.04 -24.66
C PHE A 236 7.42 7.80 -26.17
N GLU A 237 7.52 6.54 -26.59
CA GLU A 237 7.65 6.16 -28.00
C GLU A 237 6.39 6.47 -28.82
N GLY A 238 5.22 6.23 -28.25
CA GLY A 238 3.93 6.37 -28.94
C GLY A 238 3.08 7.57 -28.55
N GLY A 239 3.48 8.32 -27.51
CA GLY A 239 2.71 9.42 -26.94
C GLY A 239 3.16 10.79 -27.46
N CYS A 240 2.26 11.76 -27.43
CA CYS A 240 2.57 13.15 -27.66
C CYS A 240 1.61 14.06 -26.90
N LEU A 241 2.01 15.31 -26.69
CA LEU A 241 1.12 16.36 -26.18
C LEU A 241 0.42 17.09 -27.33
N ARG A 242 -0.88 17.21 -27.22
CA ARG A 242 -1.70 18.07 -28.10
C ARG A 242 -2.53 19.01 -27.24
N GLN A 243 -2.21 20.30 -27.30
CA GLN A 243 -2.85 21.32 -26.46
C GLN A 243 -2.84 20.98 -24.96
N GLY A 244 -1.73 20.41 -24.47
CA GLY A 244 -1.57 19.97 -23.08
C GLY A 244 -2.17 18.60 -22.76
N HIS A 245 -2.95 18.00 -23.66
CA HIS A 245 -3.50 16.64 -23.46
C HIS A 245 -2.50 15.57 -23.92
N LEU A 246 -2.32 14.55 -23.10
CA LEU A 246 -1.59 13.35 -23.51
C LEU A 246 -2.45 12.57 -24.52
N VAL A 247 -1.89 12.35 -25.70
CA VAL A 247 -2.51 11.54 -26.76
C VAL A 247 -1.63 10.34 -27.03
N LEU A 248 -2.23 9.16 -26.97
CA LEU A 248 -1.57 7.88 -27.21
C LEU A 248 -2.47 7.00 -28.10
N GLU A 249 -1.91 6.43 -29.17
CA GLU A 249 -2.66 5.67 -30.18
C GLU A 249 -3.90 6.45 -30.73
N GLY A 250 -3.75 7.77 -30.86
CA GLY A 250 -4.82 8.64 -31.34
C GLY A 250 -5.94 8.93 -30.33
N LYS A 251 -5.86 8.42 -29.11
CA LYS A 251 -6.85 8.63 -28.05
C LYS A 251 -6.35 9.60 -26.99
N THR A 252 -7.22 10.41 -26.42
CA THR A 252 -6.91 11.31 -25.31
C THR A 252 -6.86 10.51 -24.01
N VAL A 253 -5.73 10.57 -23.31
CA VAL A 253 -5.56 9.96 -21.98
C VAL A 253 -6.15 10.90 -20.92
N ALA A 254 -7.31 10.54 -20.39
CA ALA A 254 -7.99 11.30 -19.35
C ALA A 254 -7.50 10.95 -17.94
N LEU A 255 -7.11 9.69 -17.72
CA LEU A 255 -6.63 9.17 -16.44
C LEU A 255 -5.38 8.32 -16.67
N SER A 256 -4.31 8.58 -15.90
CA SER A 256 -3.09 7.77 -15.88
C SER A 256 -2.98 7.06 -14.51
N TYR A 257 -3.10 5.72 -14.51
CA TYR A 257 -3.03 4.90 -13.32
C TYR A 257 -1.72 4.14 -13.25
N TYR A 258 -0.92 4.40 -12.21
CA TYR A 258 0.40 3.80 -12.03
C TYR A 258 0.32 2.46 -11.31
N ARG A 259 0.64 1.39 -12.05
CA ARG A 259 0.93 0.04 -11.54
C ARG A 259 2.42 -0.31 -11.67
N ALA A 260 3.20 0.60 -12.22
CA ALA A 260 4.64 0.65 -12.30
C ALA A 260 5.11 2.10 -12.08
N GLY A 261 6.41 2.34 -11.96
CA GLY A 261 6.97 3.67 -11.76
C GLY A 261 7.26 3.99 -10.28
N TYR A 262 7.36 2.97 -9.44
CA TYR A 262 7.64 3.10 -8.01
C TYR A 262 8.95 2.41 -7.56
N THR A 263 9.67 1.79 -8.50
CA THR A 263 11.00 1.19 -8.26
C THR A 263 12.02 1.68 -9.26
N PRO A 264 13.35 1.66 -8.94
CA PRO A 264 14.40 1.97 -9.91
C PRO A 264 14.33 1.12 -11.17
N ASP A 265 13.87 -0.14 -11.05
CA ASP A 265 13.78 -1.08 -12.16
C ASP A 265 12.78 -0.65 -13.24
N ASP A 266 11.79 0.16 -12.86
CA ASP A 266 10.81 0.70 -13.81
C ASP A 266 11.41 1.81 -14.71
N TYR A 267 12.61 2.31 -14.38
CA TYR A 267 13.28 3.43 -15.05
C TYR A 267 14.69 3.07 -15.57
N ARG A 268 14.89 1.80 -15.98
CA ARG A 268 16.20 1.33 -16.50
C ARG A 268 16.62 1.99 -17.79
N THR A 269 15.70 2.61 -18.53
CA THR A 269 15.95 3.26 -19.81
C THR A 269 15.58 4.73 -19.76
N ILE A 270 16.23 5.54 -20.59
CA ILE A 270 15.93 6.98 -20.70
C ILE A 270 14.52 7.22 -21.25
N GLU A 271 14.01 6.31 -22.08
CA GLU A 271 12.64 6.37 -22.63
C GLU A 271 11.61 6.25 -21.50
N ALA A 272 11.85 5.39 -20.51
CA ALA A 272 10.96 5.28 -19.34
C ALA A 272 10.93 6.57 -18.53
N VAL A 273 12.07 7.22 -18.30
CA VAL A 273 12.15 8.52 -17.62
C VAL A 273 11.39 9.58 -18.42
N LYS A 274 11.62 9.66 -19.73
CA LYS A 274 10.92 10.61 -20.61
C LYS A 274 9.43 10.33 -20.70
N GLY A 275 9.00 9.07 -20.61
CA GLY A 275 7.60 8.68 -20.55
C GLY A 275 6.93 9.22 -19.27
N ARG A 276 7.61 9.13 -18.13
CA ARG A 276 7.15 9.76 -16.88
C ARG A 276 7.04 11.28 -17.05
N GLN A 277 8.07 11.93 -17.55
CA GLN A 277 8.08 13.37 -17.79
C GLN A 277 6.96 13.83 -18.73
N LEU A 278 6.68 13.04 -19.79
CA LEU A 278 5.60 13.33 -20.72
C LEU A 278 4.21 13.28 -20.02
N ILE A 279 4.00 12.32 -19.14
CA ILE A 279 2.77 12.23 -18.35
C ILE A 279 2.66 13.42 -17.40
N GLU A 280 3.74 13.75 -16.66
CA GLU A 280 3.76 14.87 -15.70
C GLU A 280 3.51 16.23 -16.39
N SER A 281 4.00 16.39 -17.63
CA SER A 281 3.78 17.61 -18.43
C SER A 281 2.40 17.68 -19.07
N SER A 282 1.55 16.70 -18.87
CA SER A 282 0.21 16.63 -19.46
C SER A 282 -0.88 17.02 -18.47
N SER A 283 -2.09 17.27 -18.98
CA SER A 283 -3.28 17.52 -18.17
C SER A 283 -4.01 16.27 -17.72
N THR A 284 -3.46 15.06 -17.94
CA THR A 284 -4.10 13.82 -17.50
C THR A 284 -4.25 13.79 -15.97
N ILE A 285 -5.38 13.31 -15.45
CA ILE A 285 -5.52 13.06 -14.02
C ILE A 285 -4.67 11.84 -13.68
N GLN A 286 -3.80 11.95 -12.68
CA GLN A 286 -2.86 10.88 -12.33
C GLN A 286 -3.27 10.20 -11.03
N VAL A 287 -3.02 8.89 -10.93
CA VAL A 287 -3.29 8.07 -9.73
C VAL A 287 -2.07 7.21 -9.43
N PRO A 288 -1.22 7.67 -8.49
CA PRO A 288 -1.16 9.01 -7.92
C PRO A 288 -0.48 10.03 -8.86
N ASP A 289 -0.58 11.32 -8.56
CA ASP A 289 0.34 12.31 -9.09
C ASP A 289 1.73 12.20 -8.42
N LEU A 290 2.72 12.92 -8.92
CA LEU A 290 4.09 12.84 -8.41
C LEU A 290 4.18 13.24 -6.93
N GLN A 291 3.51 14.31 -6.52
CA GLN A 291 3.57 14.78 -5.15
C GLN A 291 2.91 13.80 -4.18
N MET A 292 1.80 13.17 -4.57
CA MET A 292 1.18 12.11 -3.77
C MET A 292 2.07 10.87 -3.67
N GLN A 293 2.77 10.49 -4.74
CA GLN A 293 3.75 9.41 -4.70
C GLN A 293 4.87 9.73 -3.71
N LEU A 294 5.41 10.95 -3.75
CA LEU A 294 6.46 11.42 -2.83
C LEU A 294 5.96 11.52 -1.39
N ALA A 295 4.71 11.96 -1.17
CA ALA A 295 4.09 12.03 0.15
C ALA A 295 3.96 10.65 0.82
N GLY A 296 3.84 9.57 0.04
CA GLY A 296 3.80 8.19 0.54
C GLY A 296 5.16 7.60 0.90
N MET A 297 6.27 8.29 0.65
CA MET A 297 7.60 7.75 0.94
C MET A 297 7.84 7.53 2.44
N LYS A 298 8.62 6.51 2.76
CA LYS A 298 8.92 6.12 4.16
C LYS A 298 9.50 7.24 5.00
N LYS A 299 10.32 8.12 4.40
CA LYS A 299 10.84 9.31 5.08
C LYS A 299 9.72 10.26 5.50
N ILE A 300 8.74 10.47 4.67
CA ILE A 300 7.59 11.31 5.01
C ILE A 300 6.79 10.64 6.14
N GLN A 301 6.51 9.35 6.04
CA GLN A 301 5.85 8.60 7.12
C GLN A 301 6.61 8.71 8.44
N GLN A 302 7.96 8.63 8.42
CA GLN A 302 8.80 8.78 9.61
C GLN A 302 8.67 10.18 10.23
N VAL A 303 8.73 11.26 9.45
CA VAL A 303 8.63 12.61 10.03
C VAL A 303 7.24 12.91 10.57
N LEU A 304 6.19 12.27 10.04
CA LEU A 304 4.81 12.40 10.52
C LEU A 304 4.56 11.72 11.88
N THR A 305 5.48 10.87 12.36
CA THR A 305 5.39 10.34 13.73
C THR A 305 5.67 11.40 14.80
N ARG A 306 6.16 12.59 14.40
CA ARG A 306 6.43 13.72 15.29
C ARG A 306 5.18 14.60 15.41
N PRO A 307 4.63 14.76 16.64
CA PRO A 307 3.38 15.50 16.87
C PRO A 307 3.41 16.93 16.33
N GLU A 308 4.54 17.63 16.50
CA GLU A 308 4.73 19.01 16.04
C GLU A 308 4.74 19.16 14.51
N ILE A 309 5.05 18.10 13.78
CA ILE A 309 4.98 18.07 12.31
C ILE A 309 3.58 17.71 11.87
N LEU A 310 3.01 16.64 12.43
CA LEU A 310 1.69 16.16 12.06
C LEU A 310 0.60 17.21 12.26
N SER A 311 0.68 18.00 13.36
CA SER A 311 -0.28 19.08 13.67
C SER A 311 -0.29 20.23 12.65
N ASN A 312 0.71 20.34 11.77
CA ASN A 312 0.68 21.30 10.68
C ASN A 312 -0.27 20.91 9.53
N PHE A 313 -0.68 19.64 9.46
CA PHE A 313 -1.48 19.08 8.37
C PHE A 313 -2.85 18.58 8.79
N THR A 314 -3.08 18.41 10.08
CA THR A 314 -4.33 17.89 10.63
C THR A 314 -4.75 18.68 11.87
N SER A 315 -6.00 18.53 12.32
CA SER A 315 -6.43 19.08 13.61
C SER A 315 -5.75 18.36 14.78
N ASP A 316 -5.68 18.99 15.95
CA ASP A 316 -5.10 18.39 17.16
C ASP A 316 -5.78 17.07 17.54
N GLU A 317 -7.11 16.96 17.37
CA GLU A 317 -7.88 15.76 17.64
C GLU A 317 -7.49 14.63 16.66
N THR A 318 -7.44 14.95 15.36
CA THR A 318 -7.01 14.01 14.32
C THR A 318 -5.56 13.58 14.54
N SER A 319 -4.66 14.51 14.83
CA SER A 319 -3.25 14.21 15.12
C SER A 319 -3.11 13.21 16.26
N LYS A 320 -3.82 13.42 17.37
CA LYS A 320 -3.81 12.50 18.53
C LYS A 320 -4.34 11.12 18.17
N HIS A 321 -5.35 11.04 17.31
CA HIS A 321 -5.90 9.76 16.86
C HIS A 321 -4.90 8.99 15.95
N LEU A 322 -4.30 9.67 14.99
CA LEU A 322 -3.32 9.06 14.08
C LEU A 322 -2.06 8.59 14.83
N LEU A 323 -1.52 9.43 15.74
CA LEU A 323 -0.30 9.12 16.51
C LEU A 323 -0.42 7.84 17.34
N LYS A 324 -1.63 7.49 17.82
CA LYS A 324 -1.85 6.22 18.56
C LYS A 324 -1.57 4.97 17.73
N THR A 325 -1.72 5.07 16.42
CA THR A 325 -1.55 3.93 15.50
C THR A 325 -0.13 3.82 14.95
N PHE A 326 0.67 4.88 15.04
CA PHE A 326 2.02 4.85 14.51
C PHE A 326 2.94 3.95 15.34
N ALA A 327 3.72 3.13 14.65
CA ALA A 327 4.89 2.52 15.22
C ALA A 327 6.00 3.57 15.37
N GLU A 328 6.87 3.39 16.34
CA GLU A 328 8.02 4.28 16.56
C GLU A 328 8.98 4.21 15.37
N MET A 329 9.41 5.37 14.86
CA MET A 329 10.33 5.45 13.72
C MET A 329 11.41 6.49 13.97
N HIS A 330 12.67 6.10 13.70
CA HIS A 330 13.85 6.94 13.89
C HIS A 330 14.68 7.05 12.60
N THR A 331 15.45 8.12 12.48
CA THR A 331 16.62 8.15 11.59
C THR A 331 17.80 7.47 12.24
N LEU A 332 18.80 7.06 11.46
CA LEU A 332 19.97 6.33 12.00
C LEU A 332 20.82 7.17 12.95
N ASP A 333 20.88 8.48 12.72
CA ASP A 333 21.65 9.47 13.47
C ASP A 333 20.89 10.15 14.61
N GLU A 334 19.60 9.85 14.76
CA GLU A 334 18.76 10.41 15.82
C GLU A 334 19.26 9.98 17.20
N ILE A 335 19.30 10.93 18.13
CA ILE A 335 19.59 10.64 19.55
C ILE A 335 18.29 10.25 20.22
N ILE A 336 18.25 9.08 20.78
CA ILE A 336 17.09 8.53 21.48
C ILE A 336 17.41 8.27 22.95
N GLU A 337 16.40 8.36 23.80
CA GLU A 337 16.48 7.96 25.21
C GLU A 337 16.40 6.43 25.32
N THR A 338 17.32 5.83 26.05
CA THR A 338 17.36 4.39 26.31
C THR A 338 17.49 4.14 27.81
N PRO A 339 17.25 2.92 28.31
CA PRO A 339 17.50 2.59 29.71
C PRO A 339 18.95 2.86 30.20
N GLY A 340 19.90 2.96 29.27
CA GLY A 340 21.31 3.27 29.53
C GLY A 340 21.68 4.75 29.38
N GLY A 341 20.72 5.63 29.07
CA GLY A 341 20.94 7.03 28.76
C GLY A 341 20.77 7.34 27.25
N GLU A 342 21.08 8.57 26.87
CA GLU A 342 21.00 9.00 25.47
C GLU A 342 22.07 8.32 24.61
N MET A 343 21.66 7.81 23.42
CA MET A 343 22.57 7.26 22.40
C MET A 343 21.98 7.38 20.99
N GLN A 344 22.81 7.16 19.98
CA GLN A 344 22.31 7.12 18.59
C GLN A 344 21.40 5.90 18.36
N ALA A 345 20.32 6.10 17.63
CA ALA A 345 19.36 5.04 17.30
C ALA A 345 20.03 3.84 16.60
N ALA A 346 20.96 4.08 15.67
CA ALA A 346 21.72 3.02 15.01
C ALA A 346 22.56 2.17 15.98
N GLU A 347 23.16 2.78 17.00
CA GLU A 347 23.94 2.09 18.03
C GLU A 347 23.02 1.24 18.93
N TRP A 348 21.92 1.82 19.42
CA TRP A 348 20.93 1.11 20.22
C TRP A 348 20.37 -0.11 19.49
N VAL A 349 19.96 0.07 18.22
CA VAL A 349 19.39 -1.00 17.39
C VAL A 349 20.44 -2.08 17.09
N SER A 350 21.72 -1.73 16.93
CA SER A 350 22.77 -2.74 16.76
C SER A 350 22.87 -3.71 17.94
N GLY A 351 22.56 -3.25 19.16
CA GLY A 351 22.49 -4.07 20.37
C GLY A 351 21.16 -4.79 20.57
N ASN A 352 20.09 -4.34 19.91
CA ASN A 352 18.70 -4.83 20.06
C ASN A 352 18.00 -5.10 18.72
N PRO A 353 18.65 -5.77 17.76
CA PRO A 353 18.17 -5.84 16.37
C PRO A 353 16.84 -6.59 16.19
N GLU A 354 16.49 -7.47 17.12
CA GLU A 354 15.24 -8.26 17.05
C GLU A 354 13.97 -7.39 17.25
N ASN A 355 14.12 -6.20 17.85
CA ASN A 355 13.01 -5.30 18.16
C ASN A 355 12.75 -4.26 17.05
N TYR A 356 13.53 -4.28 15.97
CA TYR A 356 13.46 -3.26 14.92
C TYR A 356 13.44 -3.87 13.53
N VAL A 357 13.03 -3.03 12.57
CA VAL A 357 13.14 -3.27 11.12
C VAL A 357 13.90 -2.09 10.52
N LEU A 358 14.94 -2.36 9.75
CA LEU A 358 15.66 -1.35 8.98
C LEU A 358 15.07 -1.30 7.56
N LYS A 359 14.50 -0.16 7.20
CA LYS A 359 13.79 0.04 5.93
C LYS A 359 14.54 1.05 5.04
N PRO A 360 15.00 0.68 3.84
CA PRO A 360 15.48 1.65 2.85
C PRO A 360 14.31 2.42 2.24
N GLN A 361 14.60 3.54 1.58
CA GLN A 361 13.61 4.32 0.81
C GLN A 361 13.28 3.61 -0.49
N ARG A 362 12.56 2.48 -0.37
CA ARG A 362 12.11 1.67 -1.51
C ARG A 362 10.69 1.21 -1.27
N GLU A 363 9.88 1.28 -2.31
CA GLU A 363 8.55 0.70 -2.35
C GLU A 363 8.58 -0.74 -2.86
N GLY A 364 7.49 -1.49 -2.62
CA GLY A 364 7.45 -2.91 -2.90
C GLY A 364 8.10 -3.76 -1.79
N GLY A 365 7.66 -5.01 -1.63
CA GLY A 365 8.20 -5.92 -0.61
C GLY A 365 9.61 -6.43 -0.94
N GLY A 366 10.30 -7.00 0.05
CA GLY A 366 11.59 -7.66 -0.12
C GLY A 366 12.82 -6.77 0.07
N ASN A 367 12.65 -5.54 0.56
CA ASN A 367 13.74 -4.58 0.72
C ASN A 367 14.17 -4.37 2.18
N ASN A 368 13.42 -4.90 3.14
CA ASN A 368 13.64 -4.64 4.56
C ASN A 368 14.68 -5.61 5.15
N TYR A 369 15.40 -5.15 6.18
CA TYR A 369 16.35 -5.97 6.93
C TYR A 369 15.83 -6.23 8.34
N PHE A 370 16.05 -7.45 8.84
CA PHE A 370 15.49 -7.93 10.11
C PHE A 370 16.55 -8.60 10.97
N GLY A 371 16.40 -8.51 12.29
CA GLY A 371 17.20 -9.24 13.25
C GLY A 371 18.70 -9.09 13.01
N SER A 372 19.43 -10.18 12.99
CA SER A 372 20.91 -10.21 12.86
C SER A 372 21.45 -9.63 11.53
N GLU A 373 20.61 -9.33 10.55
CA GLU A 373 21.03 -8.64 9.32
C GLU A 373 21.26 -7.15 9.57
N ILE A 374 20.48 -6.52 10.46
CA ILE A 374 20.53 -5.09 10.73
C ILE A 374 21.94 -4.64 11.12
N PRO A 375 22.62 -5.21 12.14
CA PRO A 375 23.95 -4.77 12.50
C PRO A 375 25.00 -4.96 11.39
N LYS A 376 24.79 -5.93 10.48
CA LYS A 376 25.68 -6.14 9.34
C LYS A 376 25.54 -5.03 8.32
N ILE A 377 24.29 -4.69 7.98
CA ILE A 377 23.98 -3.62 7.03
C ILE A 377 24.39 -2.26 7.58
N LEU A 378 24.11 -1.94 8.86
CA LEU A 378 24.50 -0.69 9.49
C LEU A 378 26.02 -0.43 9.39
N LYS A 379 26.85 -1.48 9.43
CA LYS A 379 28.32 -1.36 9.25
C LYS A 379 28.72 -1.03 7.80
N THR A 380 27.87 -1.23 6.83
CA THR A 380 28.15 -0.96 5.40
C THR A 380 27.61 0.38 4.93
N ILE A 381 26.65 0.95 5.66
CA ILE A 381 26.04 2.26 5.34
C ILE A 381 27.06 3.36 5.65
N ARG A 382 27.37 4.15 4.64
CA ARG A 382 28.22 5.33 4.81
C ARG A 382 27.45 6.43 5.55
N GLN A 383 28.18 7.35 6.18
CA GLN A 383 27.57 8.45 6.93
C GLN A 383 26.64 9.32 6.06
N ASP A 384 27.00 9.54 4.80
CA ASP A 384 26.20 10.30 3.84
C ASP A 384 24.96 9.55 3.34
N GLU A 385 24.88 8.21 3.51
CA GLU A 385 23.77 7.35 3.10
C GLU A 385 22.75 7.12 4.23
N GLN A 386 23.03 7.53 5.45
CA GLN A 386 22.18 7.23 6.61
C GLN A 386 20.75 7.74 6.45
N ASN A 387 20.55 8.88 5.80
CA ASN A 387 19.22 9.46 5.54
C ASN A 387 18.35 8.61 4.59
N ALA A 388 18.96 7.67 3.83
CA ALA A 388 18.21 6.77 2.96
C ALA A 388 17.56 5.58 3.70
N TYR A 389 17.72 5.51 5.02
CA TYR A 389 17.19 4.43 5.85
C TYR A 389 16.37 4.98 7.01
N ILE A 390 15.40 4.18 7.44
CA ILE A 390 14.63 4.39 8.67
C ILE A 390 14.69 3.14 9.53
N LEU A 391 14.80 3.35 10.83
CA LEU A 391 14.58 2.32 11.85
C LEU A 391 13.12 2.41 12.30
N MET A 392 12.40 1.31 12.21
CA MET A 392 11.03 1.21 12.68
C MET A 392 10.94 0.14 13.75
N GLU A 393 10.23 0.41 14.84
CA GLU A 393 9.88 -0.59 15.84
C GLU A 393 9.22 -1.81 15.17
N LYS A 394 9.66 -3.02 15.52
CA LYS A 394 9.05 -4.24 15.01
C LYS A 394 7.69 -4.47 15.66
N ILE A 395 6.65 -4.43 14.86
CA ILE A 395 5.28 -4.64 15.33
C ILE A 395 5.10 -6.11 15.71
N LEU A 396 4.77 -6.37 16.97
CA LEU A 396 4.49 -7.70 17.49
C LEU A 396 3.00 -8.03 17.29
N ALA A 397 2.66 -8.51 16.09
CA ALA A 397 1.31 -8.80 15.68
C ALA A 397 0.67 -9.96 16.46
N GLN A 398 -0.65 -9.94 16.60
CA GLN A 398 -1.44 -11.06 17.10
C GLN A 398 -1.27 -12.27 16.19
N THR A 399 -1.04 -13.44 16.80
CA THR A 399 -0.92 -14.71 16.08
C THR A 399 -2.23 -15.50 16.13
N HIS A 400 -2.49 -16.22 15.06
CA HIS A 400 -3.64 -17.13 14.97
C HIS A 400 -3.29 -18.34 14.12
N SER A 401 -4.11 -19.39 14.20
CA SER A 401 -3.95 -20.56 13.33
C SER A 401 -4.69 -20.35 12.01
N ALA A 402 -4.01 -20.50 10.88
CA ALA A 402 -4.61 -20.40 9.55
C ALA A 402 -4.21 -21.57 8.65
N VAL A 403 -5.08 -21.92 7.72
CA VAL A 403 -4.78 -22.87 6.63
C VAL A 403 -4.49 -22.08 5.38
N LEU A 404 -3.23 -22.08 4.97
CA LEU A 404 -2.74 -21.33 3.82
C LEU A 404 -2.62 -22.24 2.60
N VAL A 405 -3.11 -21.78 1.44
CA VAL A 405 -3.05 -22.50 0.17
C VAL A 405 -2.07 -21.79 -0.76
N VAL A 406 -0.93 -22.41 -0.99
CA VAL A 406 0.17 -21.89 -1.81
C VAL A 406 0.61 -22.98 -2.78
N ASN A 407 0.71 -22.65 -4.07
CA ASN A 407 1.17 -23.57 -5.12
C ASN A 407 0.48 -24.94 -5.09
N GLY A 408 -0.84 -24.96 -4.91
CA GLY A 408 -1.65 -26.18 -4.90
C GLY A 408 -1.60 -26.98 -3.61
N ARG A 409 -0.94 -26.50 -2.55
CA ARG A 409 -0.82 -27.17 -1.27
C ARG A 409 -1.45 -26.35 -0.15
N ALA A 410 -2.15 -27.02 0.74
CA ALA A 410 -2.75 -26.42 1.93
C ALA A 410 -1.96 -26.85 3.18
N GLU A 411 -1.56 -25.87 3.98
CA GLU A 411 -0.82 -26.11 5.22
C GLU A 411 -1.41 -25.28 6.36
N ARG A 412 -1.53 -25.88 7.56
CA ARG A 412 -1.97 -25.18 8.77
C ARG A 412 -0.76 -24.66 9.53
N LEU A 413 -0.70 -23.33 9.70
CA LEU A 413 0.44 -22.65 10.29
C LEU A 413 -0.01 -21.66 11.37
N THR A 414 0.87 -21.41 12.34
CA THR A 414 0.79 -20.20 13.17
C THR A 414 1.09 -19.01 12.27
N SER A 415 0.18 -18.07 12.22
CA SER A 415 0.15 -17.00 11.21
C SER A 415 -0.12 -15.65 11.86
N VAL A 416 0.25 -14.60 11.15
CA VAL A 416 -0.14 -13.20 11.41
C VAL A 416 -0.90 -12.66 10.21
N SER A 417 -1.84 -11.74 10.47
CA SER A 417 -2.63 -11.11 9.41
C SER A 417 -2.49 -9.60 9.45
N GLU A 418 -2.13 -9.04 8.32
CA GLU A 418 -2.09 -7.61 8.06
C GLU A 418 -3.39 -7.21 7.38
N VAL A 419 -4.04 -6.16 7.89
CA VAL A 419 -5.30 -5.63 7.36
C VAL A 419 -5.04 -4.25 6.77
N GLY A 420 -5.20 -4.13 5.45
CA GLY A 420 -5.12 -2.86 4.73
C GLY A 420 -6.50 -2.27 4.49
N ARG A 421 -6.68 -0.96 4.71
CA ARG A 421 -7.91 -0.23 4.36
C ARG A 421 -7.67 0.59 3.10
N TYR A 422 -8.54 0.43 2.11
CA TYR A 422 -8.52 1.25 0.91
C TYR A 422 -9.24 2.57 1.18
N GLY A 423 -8.57 3.68 0.87
CA GLY A 423 -9.14 5.01 0.86
C GLY A 423 -9.17 5.59 -0.55
N ILE A 424 -10.27 6.24 -0.91
CA ILE A 424 -10.42 6.95 -2.18
C ILE A 424 -10.74 8.40 -1.87
N CYS A 425 -9.87 9.29 -2.31
CA CYS A 425 -10.01 10.71 -2.08
C CYS A 425 -9.89 11.47 -3.41
N PHE A 426 -10.85 12.37 -3.67
CA PHE A 426 -10.85 13.24 -4.84
C PHE A 426 -10.85 14.69 -4.38
N ALA A 427 -9.89 15.46 -4.88
CA ALA A 427 -9.80 16.90 -4.64
C ALA A 427 -9.74 17.65 -5.98
N ASP A 428 -10.15 18.93 -5.98
CA ASP A 428 -10.05 19.84 -7.12
C ASP A 428 -9.62 21.21 -6.63
N ASN A 429 -8.55 21.76 -7.19
CA ASN A 429 -7.89 22.99 -6.73
C ASN A 429 -7.62 22.97 -5.21
N GLY A 430 -7.12 21.87 -4.70
CA GLY A 430 -6.83 21.70 -3.28
C GLY A 430 -8.05 21.53 -2.37
N VAL A 431 -9.26 21.59 -2.93
CA VAL A 431 -10.51 21.45 -2.18
C VAL A 431 -11.01 20.01 -2.27
N LEU A 432 -11.13 19.38 -1.13
CA LEU A 432 -11.67 18.02 -1.00
C LEU A 432 -13.13 17.96 -1.52
N LYS A 433 -13.40 17.07 -2.45
CA LYS A 433 -14.73 16.83 -3.03
C LYS A 433 -15.37 15.55 -2.55
N SER A 434 -14.57 14.52 -2.32
CA SER A 434 -15.02 13.25 -1.72
C SER A 434 -13.88 12.54 -1.06
N ASN A 435 -14.19 11.83 0.04
CA ASN A 435 -13.25 11.01 0.78
C ASN A 435 -14.04 9.80 1.32
N LYS A 436 -13.64 8.58 0.96
CA LYS A 436 -14.43 7.38 1.23
C LYS A 436 -13.52 6.22 1.60
N ASP A 437 -13.94 5.44 2.57
CA ASP A 437 -13.48 4.07 2.73
C ASP A 437 -14.01 3.21 1.58
N ALA A 438 -13.13 2.37 1.02
CA ALA A 438 -13.44 1.52 -0.12
C ALA A 438 -13.33 0.02 0.19
N GLY A 439 -13.23 -0.36 1.46
CA GLY A 439 -13.10 -1.75 1.87
C GLY A 439 -11.69 -2.13 2.31
N TYR A 440 -11.39 -3.42 2.31
CA TYR A 440 -10.16 -3.91 2.94
C TYR A 440 -9.40 -4.93 2.08
N LEU A 441 -8.12 -5.08 2.38
CA LEU A 441 -7.24 -6.18 1.98
C LEU A 441 -6.80 -6.93 3.24
N VAL A 442 -6.82 -8.25 3.24
CA VAL A 442 -6.17 -9.05 4.30
C VAL A 442 -5.07 -9.89 3.69
N ARG A 443 -3.87 -9.77 4.23
CA ARG A 443 -2.70 -10.58 3.88
C ARG A 443 -2.29 -11.43 5.08
N THR A 444 -2.44 -12.74 4.98
CA THR A 444 -2.08 -13.68 6.05
C THR A 444 -0.82 -14.45 5.66
N LYS A 445 0.15 -14.49 6.56
CA LYS A 445 1.44 -15.18 6.35
C LYS A 445 1.83 -15.97 7.59
N ALA A 446 2.70 -16.95 7.43
CA ALA A 446 3.29 -17.64 8.58
C ALA A 446 4.05 -16.63 9.47
N GLU A 447 3.98 -16.81 10.80
CA GLU A 447 4.58 -15.89 11.78
C GLU A 447 6.08 -15.67 11.56
N ASN A 448 6.79 -16.69 11.11
CA ASN A 448 8.23 -16.65 10.85
C ASN A 448 8.61 -16.04 9.50
N ILE A 449 7.64 -15.62 8.67
CA ILE A 449 7.88 -14.94 7.40
C ILE A 449 7.84 -13.43 7.62
N ASN A 450 8.95 -12.77 7.38
CA ASN A 450 9.04 -11.32 7.53
C ASN A 450 8.34 -10.55 6.40
N GLU A 451 8.41 -11.06 5.18
CA GLU A 451 7.86 -10.40 3.99
C GLU A 451 6.36 -10.63 3.78
N GLY A 452 5.66 -9.65 3.14
CA GLY A 452 4.21 -9.67 2.94
C GLY A 452 3.74 -9.81 1.48
N GLY A 453 4.64 -10.08 0.53
CA GLY A 453 4.33 -10.10 -0.89
C GLY A 453 3.47 -11.31 -1.31
N VAL A 454 2.23 -11.07 -1.76
CA VAL A 454 1.32 -12.13 -2.25
C VAL A 454 1.81 -12.73 -3.56
N CYS A 455 2.18 -11.89 -4.53
CA CYS A 455 2.68 -12.37 -5.84
C CYS A 455 3.99 -13.15 -5.71
N ALA A 456 4.83 -12.77 -4.74
CA ALA A 456 6.07 -13.50 -4.40
C ALA A 456 5.79 -14.83 -3.65
N GLY A 457 4.57 -15.06 -3.17
CA GLY A 457 4.17 -16.28 -2.46
C GLY A 457 4.44 -16.27 -0.96
N PHE A 458 4.79 -15.12 -0.37
CA PHE A 458 5.05 -14.99 1.07
C PHE A 458 3.76 -14.85 1.88
N ALA A 459 2.73 -14.23 1.33
CA ALA A 459 1.45 -14.04 1.99
C ALA A 459 0.29 -14.55 1.13
N CYS A 460 -0.81 -14.86 1.80
CA CYS A 460 -2.07 -15.33 1.24
C CYS A 460 -3.15 -14.26 1.37
N LEU A 461 -3.96 -14.07 0.34
CA LEU A 461 -5.17 -13.26 0.42
C LEU A 461 -6.18 -13.91 1.37
N ASN A 462 -6.89 -13.09 2.16
CA ASN A 462 -7.82 -13.60 3.17
C ASN A 462 -9.05 -12.67 3.31
N SER A 463 -10.06 -13.10 4.06
CA SER A 463 -11.24 -12.31 4.41
C SER A 463 -11.35 -12.11 5.92
N LEU A 464 -12.23 -11.21 6.34
CA LEU A 464 -12.54 -10.96 7.74
C LEU A 464 -13.86 -11.62 8.15
N VAL A 465 -13.90 -12.05 9.42
CA VAL A 465 -15.12 -12.41 10.16
C VAL A 465 -15.12 -11.66 11.49
N LEU A 466 -16.30 -11.28 11.99
CA LEU A 466 -16.39 -10.71 13.31
C LEU A 466 -16.10 -11.78 14.38
N GLU A 467 -15.42 -11.36 15.42
CA GLU A 467 -15.33 -12.14 16.66
C GLU A 467 -16.73 -12.28 17.27
N ALA A 468 -17.03 -13.48 17.82
CA ALA A 468 -18.32 -13.79 18.41
C ALA A 468 -18.44 -13.17 19.81
#